data_2c194c527d9d3c020716aa66e915b596
#
_entry.id   2c194c527d9d3c020716aa66e915b596
#
_cell.length_a   1.000
_cell.length_b   1.000
_cell.length_c   1.000
_cell.angle_alpha   90.00
_cell.angle_beta   90.00
_cell.angle_gamma   90.00
#
_symmetry.space_group_name_H-M   'P 1'
#
loop_
_entity.id
_entity.type
_entity.pdbx_description
1 polymer ?
#
loop_
_entity_poly.entity_id
_entity_poly.type
_entity_poly.pdbx_seq_one_letter_code
_entity_poly.pdbx_strand_id
1 'polypeptide(L)'
;MSAQDQTRLDERLRRAAWDNDVAEARRLIRRGADVNAKDDTEQNAYLIATSEGYLRLLELTLDHGARVNEKDGFNGTGIIRAAERGHWDIVGRLVRAGVPVNHVNNLGWTGLHEAIILGNGDQTYLDTVRVLVAAGADVELPSARDGVTPLQHARQQGFDRIGSLVQRATDVPARQRRDPSADDRLLRAATAGDADAASLALRAGARLEARDERRRTPLLLAVTEDNVEVARLLVALGADPDALDDQHDTPWLVTGVTGSVAMLETLLPARPDLTIRNRYGGVSVIPASERGHVAYVRRVVRTGIDVNHVNDLGWTALLEAVILGDGSQPYQQIVRTLLDAGADPAIADNDGVSALQHAESKGQQDVARILREAPGT
;
A
#
# COMPACT_ATOMS: atom_id res chain seq x y z
N MET A 1 36.58 -1.20 15.17
CA MET A 1 35.62 -1.99 15.98
C MET A 1 36.22 -3.39 16.13
N SER A 2 36.19 -3.98 17.33
CA SER A 2 36.66 -5.37 17.51
C SER A 2 35.64 -6.35 16.90
N ALA A 3 36.07 -7.60 16.59
CA ALA A 3 35.16 -8.64 16.11
C ALA A 3 34.00 -8.91 17.12
N GLN A 4 34.29 -8.89 18.42
CA GLN A 4 33.30 -9.04 19.47
C GLN A 4 32.29 -7.87 19.50
N ASP A 5 32.76 -6.63 19.27
CA ASP A 5 31.87 -5.47 19.20
C ASP A 5 30.95 -5.55 17.99
N GLN A 6 31.47 -6.02 16.83
CA GLN A 6 30.67 -6.24 15.62
C GLN A 6 29.59 -7.29 15.88
N THR A 7 29.95 -8.46 16.41
CA THR A 7 28.99 -9.53 16.73
C THR A 7 27.87 -9.04 17.65
N ARG A 8 28.20 -8.30 18.70
CA ARG A 8 27.19 -7.71 19.61
C ARG A 8 26.28 -6.69 18.90
N LEU A 9 26.83 -5.93 17.95
CA LEU A 9 26.06 -4.95 17.19
C LEU A 9 25.06 -5.64 16.27
N ASP A 10 25.48 -6.72 15.59
CA ASP A 10 24.65 -7.52 14.69
C ASP A 10 23.56 -8.30 15.45
N GLU A 11 23.87 -8.84 16.62
CA GLU A 11 22.87 -9.47 17.52
C GLU A 11 21.79 -8.47 17.94
N ARG A 12 22.18 -7.23 18.28
CA ARG A 12 21.22 -6.18 18.63
C ARG A 12 20.35 -5.78 17.44
N LEU A 13 20.90 -5.76 16.22
CA LEU A 13 20.11 -5.50 15.02
C LEU A 13 19.06 -6.61 14.80
N ARG A 14 19.42 -7.88 14.94
CA ARG A 14 18.45 -8.97 14.84
C ARG A 14 17.36 -8.90 15.91
N ARG A 15 17.74 -8.53 17.16
CA ARG A 15 16.73 -8.31 18.22
C ARG A 15 15.80 -7.17 17.87
N ALA A 16 16.32 -6.00 17.43
CA ALA A 16 15.51 -4.88 16.98
C ALA A 16 14.58 -5.28 15.79
N ALA A 17 15.06 -6.21 14.94
CA ALA A 17 14.25 -6.75 13.84
C ALA A 17 13.09 -7.61 14.36
N TRP A 18 13.31 -8.50 15.32
CA TRP A 18 12.24 -9.29 15.96
C TRP A 18 11.23 -8.42 16.69
N ASP A 19 11.68 -7.32 17.33
CA ASP A 19 10.82 -6.37 18.04
C ASP A 19 10.12 -5.37 17.11
N ASN A 20 10.38 -5.43 15.80
CA ASN A 20 9.95 -4.45 14.79
C ASN A 20 10.32 -3.00 15.16
N ASP A 21 11.43 -2.82 15.89
CA ASP A 21 11.94 -1.48 16.24
C ASP A 21 12.79 -0.92 15.09
N VAL A 22 12.08 -0.32 14.12
CA VAL A 22 12.70 0.28 12.93
C VAL A 22 13.63 1.45 13.29
N ALA A 23 13.34 2.17 14.38
CA ALA A 23 14.17 3.31 14.82
C ALA A 23 15.50 2.83 15.38
N GLU A 24 15.48 1.81 16.25
CA GLU A 24 16.69 1.19 16.79
C GLU A 24 17.48 0.47 15.68
N ALA A 25 16.80 -0.28 14.81
CA ALA A 25 17.44 -0.94 13.67
C ALA A 25 18.20 0.07 12.80
N ARG A 26 17.58 1.20 12.45
CA ARG A 26 18.21 2.31 11.69
C ARG A 26 19.43 2.88 12.43
N ARG A 27 19.35 3.04 13.74
CA ARG A 27 20.46 3.55 14.57
C ARG A 27 21.63 2.56 14.56
N LEU A 28 21.35 1.26 14.69
CA LEU A 28 22.38 0.22 14.70
C LEU A 28 23.07 0.07 13.34
N ILE A 29 22.29 0.09 12.23
CA ILE A 29 22.84 0.05 10.87
C ILE A 29 23.77 1.26 10.62
N ARG A 30 23.37 2.47 11.03
CA ARG A 30 24.25 3.66 10.92
C ARG A 30 25.54 3.54 11.74
N ARG A 31 25.56 2.70 12.77
CA ARG A 31 26.75 2.40 13.58
C ARG A 31 27.59 1.26 13.00
N GLY A 32 27.16 0.67 11.87
CA GLY A 32 27.88 -0.37 11.16
C GLY A 32 27.41 -1.80 11.44
N ALA A 33 26.19 -2.00 11.99
CA ALA A 33 25.60 -3.33 12.04
C ALA A 33 25.39 -3.88 10.62
N ASP A 34 25.73 -5.13 10.40
CA ASP A 34 25.56 -5.80 9.11
C ASP A 34 24.16 -6.40 8.99
N VAL A 35 23.37 -5.89 8.05
CA VAL A 35 22.01 -6.36 7.75
C VAL A 35 21.99 -7.81 7.28
N ASN A 36 23.12 -8.35 6.81
CA ASN A 36 23.28 -9.71 6.29
C ASN A 36 23.85 -10.70 7.31
N ALA A 37 24.24 -10.23 8.50
CA ALA A 37 24.83 -11.09 9.52
C ALA A 37 23.78 -12.07 10.08
N LYS A 38 23.98 -13.35 9.82
CA LYS A 38 23.11 -14.44 10.30
C LYS A 38 23.48 -14.88 11.71
N ASP A 39 22.50 -15.44 12.43
CA ASP A 39 22.70 -16.20 13.66
C ASP A 39 22.82 -17.71 13.39
N ASP A 40 22.92 -18.49 14.45
CA ASP A 40 23.04 -19.96 14.39
C ASP A 40 21.77 -20.64 13.81
N THR A 41 20.66 -19.89 13.69
CA THR A 41 19.40 -20.34 13.08
C THR A 41 19.26 -19.87 11.62
N GLU A 42 20.32 -19.34 11.03
CA GLU A 42 20.35 -18.81 9.67
C GLU A 42 19.46 -17.58 9.45
N GLN A 43 19.11 -16.85 10.54
CA GLN A 43 18.28 -15.65 10.47
C GLN A 43 19.13 -14.37 10.48
N ASN A 44 18.78 -13.42 9.65
CA ASN A 44 19.27 -12.04 9.67
C ASN A 44 18.11 -11.04 9.67
N ALA A 45 18.40 -9.75 9.81
CA ALA A 45 17.38 -8.72 9.89
C ALA A 45 16.44 -8.69 8.65
N TYR A 46 16.96 -8.97 7.46
CA TYR A 46 16.18 -9.07 6.22
C TYR A 46 15.21 -10.25 6.24
N LEU A 47 15.66 -11.47 6.56
CA LEU A 47 14.81 -12.67 6.61
C LEU A 47 13.74 -12.54 7.70
N ILE A 48 14.08 -11.97 8.86
CA ILE A 48 13.11 -11.69 9.94
C ILE A 48 12.01 -10.73 9.40
N ALA A 49 12.41 -9.64 8.75
CA ALA A 49 11.45 -8.68 8.20
C ALA A 49 10.50 -9.32 7.17
N THR A 50 11.00 -10.27 6.35
CA THR A 50 10.18 -10.97 5.36
C THR A 50 9.21 -11.96 6.01
N SER A 51 9.63 -12.72 7.01
CA SER A 51 8.79 -13.73 7.67
C SER A 51 7.72 -13.10 8.56
N GLU A 52 8.04 -11.96 9.20
CA GLU A 52 7.11 -11.31 10.13
C GLU A 52 6.22 -10.23 9.48
N GLY A 53 6.38 -9.97 8.18
CA GLY A 53 5.57 -8.99 7.46
C GLY A 53 5.92 -7.53 7.78
N TYR A 54 7.14 -7.24 8.21
CA TYR A 54 7.56 -5.91 8.63
C TYR A 54 8.06 -5.07 7.46
N LEU A 55 7.14 -4.54 6.65
CA LEU A 55 7.46 -3.83 5.41
C LEU A 55 8.46 -2.68 5.62
N ARG A 56 8.29 -1.85 6.65
CA ARG A 56 9.22 -0.73 6.91
C ARG A 56 10.63 -1.19 7.28
N LEU A 57 10.73 -2.31 7.99
CA LEU A 57 12.01 -2.92 8.33
C LEU A 57 12.64 -3.58 7.09
N LEU A 58 11.84 -4.26 6.26
CA LEU A 58 12.28 -4.80 4.97
C LEU A 58 12.87 -3.69 4.08
N GLU A 59 12.16 -2.58 3.91
CA GLU A 59 12.65 -1.42 3.16
C GLU A 59 13.98 -0.92 3.73
N LEU A 60 14.07 -0.75 5.05
CA LEU A 60 15.30 -0.32 5.70
C LEU A 60 16.47 -1.27 5.39
N THR A 61 16.27 -2.58 5.44
CA THR A 61 17.33 -3.55 5.15
C THR A 61 17.74 -3.53 3.69
N LEU A 62 16.78 -3.41 2.76
CA LEU A 62 17.04 -3.31 1.31
C LEU A 62 17.82 -2.04 0.97
N ASP A 63 17.45 -0.89 1.55
CA ASP A 63 18.13 0.40 1.37
C ASP A 63 19.61 0.36 1.86
N HIS A 64 19.93 -0.60 2.74
CA HIS A 64 21.27 -0.76 3.32
C HIS A 64 22.00 -2.04 2.87
N GLY A 65 21.64 -2.56 1.70
CA GLY A 65 22.40 -3.60 1.02
C GLY A 65 22.08 -5.03 1.48
N ALA A 66 20.86 -5.29 1.92
CA ALA A 66 20.42 -6.67 2.15
C ALA A 66 20.52 -7.50 0.86
N ARG A 67 21.08 -8.70 0.99
CA ARG A 67 21.17 -9.66 -0.12
C ARG A 67 19.79 -10.29 -0.37
N VAL A 68 19.11 -9.82 -1.40
CA VAL A 68 17.71 -10.17 -1.70
C VAL A 68 17.49 -11.68 -1.93
N ASN A 69 18.52 -12.41 -2.35
CA ASN A 69 18.48 -13.86 -2.58
C ASN A 69 18.99 -14.68 -1.38
N GLU A 70 19.12 -14.05 -0.21
CA GLU A 70 19.49 -14.74 1.02
C GLU A 70 18.44 -15.80 1.37
N LYS A 71 18.89 -16.89 2.00
CA LYS A 71 18.06 -18.06 2.27
C LYS A 71 18.14 -18.43 3.75
N ASP A 72 17.06 -18.97 4.28
CA ASP A 72 17.02 -19.56 5.60
C ASP A 72 17.59 -21.01 5.62
N GLY A 73 17.57 -21.66 6.78
CA GLY A 73 18.06 -23.03 6.96
C GLY A 73 17.29 -24.09 6.16
N PHE A 74 16.11 -23.77 5.62
CA PHE A 74 15.33 -24.63 4.72
C PHE A 74 15.53 -24.30 3.23
N ASN A 75 16.54 -23.51 2.90
CA ASN A 75 16.76 -22.99 1.54
C ASN A 75 15.58 -22.13 1.04
N GLY A 76 14.79 -21.57 1.98
CA GLY A 76 13.67 -20.67 1.66
C GLY A 76 14.15 -19.24 1.41
N THR A 77 13.71 -18.64 0.29
CA THR A 77 13.91 -17.21 0.03
C THR A 77 12.89 -16.36 0.80
N GLY A 78 13.12 -15.04 0.84
CA GLY A 78 12.16 -14.11 1.43
C GLY A 78 10.73 -14.24 0.88
N ILE A 79 10.57 -14.53 -0.44
CA ILE A 79 9.24 -14.77 -1.04
C ILE A 79 8.57 -16.00 -0.42
N ILE A 80 9.29 -17.10 -0.25
CA ILE A 80 8.76 -18.33 0.37
C ILE A 80 8.28 -18.03 1.79
N ARG A 81 9.12 -17.38 2.60
CA ARG A 81 8.79 -17.02 3.99
C ARG A 81 7.60 -16.07 4.11
N ALA A 82 7.51 -15.07 3.24
CA ALA A 82 6.40 -14.15 3.22
C ALA A 82 5.09 -14.82 2.73
N ALA A 83 5.19 -15.68 1.73
CA ALA A 83 4.04 -16.40 1.17
C ALA A 83 3.44 -17.41 2.16
N GLU A 84 4.27 -18.13 2.93
CA GLU A 84 3.87 -19.02 4.03
C GLU A 84 2.91 -18.35 5.00
N ARG A 85 3.08 -17.05 5.24
CA ARG A 85 2.33 -16.28 6.25
C ARG A 85 1.33 -15.28 5.65
N GLY A 86 1.14 -15.31 4.35
CA GLY A 86 0.16 -14.47 3.67
C GLY A 86 0.55 -13.00 3.55
N HIS A 87 1.85 -12.65 3.65
CA HIS A 87 2.34 -11.27 3.55
C HIS A 87 2.45 -10.83 2.09
N TRP A 88 1.32 -10.60 1.45
CA TRP A 88 1.20 -10.25 0.04
C TRP A 88 1.99 -8.99 -0.36
N ASP A 89 2.05 -7.98 0.51
CA ASP A 89 2.80 -6.73 0.33
C ASP A 89 4.32 -6.97 0.33
N ILE A 90 4.81 -7.82 1.24
CA ILE A 90 6.20 -8.28 1.28
C ILE A 90 6.54 -9.08 0.02
N VAL A 91 5.67 -10.03 -0.39
CA VAL A 91 5.86 -10.80 -1.63
C VAL A 91 6.00 -9.85 -2.83
N GLY A 92 5.10 -8.89 -2.97
CA GLY A 92 5.16 -7.91 -4.05
C GLY A 92 6.44 -7.06 -4.00
N ARG A 93 6.85 -6.63 -2.80
CA ARG A 93 8.10 -5.88 -2.62
C ARG A 93 9.34 -6.68 -3.03
N LEU A 94 9.36 -7.97 -2.71
CA LEU A 94 10.46 -8.87 -3.06
C LEU A 94 10.49 -9.21 -4.55
N VAL A 95 9.33 -9.35 -5.20
CA VAL A 95 9.21 -9.46 -6.65
C VAL A 95 9.86 -8.25 -7.33
N ARG A 96 9.57 -7.04 -6.88
CA ARG A 96 10.20 -5.80 -7.38
C ARG A 96 11.70 -5.75 -7.12
N ALA A 97 12.18 -6.38 -6.06
CA ALA A 97 13.60 -6.50 -5.75
C ALA A 97 14.33 -7.57 -6.58
N GLY A 98 13.60 -8.34 -7.42
CA GLY A 98 14.16 -9.34 -8.30
C GLY A 98 14.39 -10.71 -7.64
N VAL A 99 13.73 -11.00 -6.54
CA VAL A 99 13.76 -12.35 -5.94
C VAL A 99 13.06 -13.34 -6.87
N PRO A 100 13.67 -14.50 -7.19
CA PRO A 100 13.05 -15.49 -8.06
C PRO A 100 11.75 -16.07 -7.48
N VAL A 101 10.64 -15.88 -8.21
CA VAL A 101 9.29 -16.28 -7.78
C VAL A 101 9.15 -17.81 -7.70
N ASN A 102 9.84 -18.53 -8.59
CA ASN A 102 9.75 -20.00 -8.73
C ASN A 102 10.90 -20.74 -8.01
N HIS A 103 11.58 -20.09 -7.07
CA HIS A 103 12.57 -20.78 -6.24
C HIS A 103 11.91 -21.90 -5.44
N VAL A 104 12.59 -23.05 -5.34
CA VAL A 104 12.13 -24.26 -4.63
C VAL A 104 12.97 -24.45 -3.37
N ASN A 105 12.33 -24.62 -2.23
CA ASN A 105 12.99 -24.88 -0.94
C ASN A 105 13.32 -26.38 -0.76
N ASN A 106 13.90 -26.75 0.40
CA ASN A 106 14.25 -28.13 0.71
C ASN A 106 13.04 -29.06 0.90
N LEU A 107 11.83 -28.50 1.09
CA LEU A 107 10.59 -29.27 1.12
C LEU A 107 10.04 -29.58 -0.27
N GLY A 108 10.64 -29.01 -1.32
CA GLY A 108 10.19 -29.15 -2.70
C GLY A 108 9.07 -28.16 -3.07
N TRP A 109 8.94 -27.04 -2.35
CA TRP A 109 7.86 -26.08 -2.47
C TRP A 109 8.36 -24.72 -2.94
N THR A 110 7.56 -24.06 -3.78
CA THR A 110 7.69 -22.63 -4.13
C THR A 110 6.86 -21.79 -3.16
N GLY A 111 6.98 -20.46 -3.25
CA GLY A 111 6.09 -19.55 -2.51
C GLY A 111 4.60 -19.77 -2.79
N LEU A 112 4.23 -20.18 -4.02
CA LEU A 112 2.85 -20.52 -4.34
C LEU A 112 2.36 -21.79 -3.59
N HIS A 113 3.20 -22.81 -3.49
CA HIS A 113 2.90 -23.99 -2.68
C HIS A 113 2.73 -23.63 -1.21
N GLU A 114 3.67 -22.85 -0.64
CA GLU A 114 3.60 -22.44 0.79
C GLU A 114 2.31 -21.67 1.10
N ALA A 115 1.93 -20.71 0.26
CA ALA A 115 0.70 -19.95 0.43
C ALA A 115 -0.57 -20.82 0.42
N ILE A 116 -0.56 -21.91 -0.36
CA ILE A 116 -1.72 -22.81 -0.48
C ILE A 116 -1.69 -23.90 0.61
N ILE A 117 -0.53 -24.54 0.85
CA ILE A 117 -0.44 -25.71 1.74
C ILE A 117 -0.53 -25.27 3.21
N LEU A 118 0.16 -24.20 3.58
CA LEU A 118 0.22 -23.70 4.96
C LEU A 118 -0.76 -22.57 5.25
N GLY A 119 -1.36 -22.00 4.20
CA GLY A 119 -2.40 -20.98 4.32
C GLY A 119 -3.75 -21.54 4.79
N ASN A 120 -4.67 -20.64 5.08
CA ASN A 120 -6.03 -20.94 5.51
C ASN A 120 -7.10 -20.61 4.45
N GLY A 121 -6.68 -20.14 3.26
CA GLY A 121 -7.56 -19.78 2.14
C GLY A 121 -8.34 -18.49 2.31
N ASP A 122 -8.06 -17.68 3.34
CA ASP A 122 -8.71 -16.39 3.56
C ASP A 122 -8.26 -15.33 2.52
N GLN A 123 -8.80 -14.10 2.65
CA GLN A 123 -8.52 -13.01 1.73
C GLN A 123 -7.02 -12.68 1.66
N THR A 124 -6.29 -12.78 2.76
CA THR A 124 -4.86 -12.47 2.84
C THR A 124 -4.04 -13.43 1.98
N TYR A 125 -4.36 -14.73 2.04
CA TYR A 125 -3.70 -15.74 1.21
C TYR A 125 -4.14 -15.66 -0.26
N LEU A 126 -5.40 -15.32 -0.53
CA LEU A 126 -5.84 -15.07 -1.90
C LEU A 126 -5.09 -13.88 -2.52
N ASP A 127 -4.90 -12.78 -1.77
CA ASP A 127 -4.12 -11.63 -2.24
C ASP A 127 -2.65 -12.01 -2.47
N THR A 128 -2.07 -12.87 -1.62
CA THR A 128 -0.72 -13.43 -1.80
C THR A 128 -0.62 -14.24 -3.10
N VAL A 129 -1.58 -15.13 -3.34
CA VAL A 129 -1.64 -15.94 -4.58
C VAL A 129 -1.81 -15.04 -5.81
N ARG A 130 -2.65 -13.99 -5.74
CA ARG A 130 -2.81 -13.00 -6.81
C ARG A 130 -1.49 -12.34 -7.19
N VAL A 131 -0.72 -11.89 -6.19
CA VAL A 131 0.60 -11.28 -6.40
C VAL A 131 1.56 -12.28 -7.06
N LEU A 132 1.62 -13.50 -6.56
CA LEU A 132 2.48 -14.55 -7.12
C LEU A 132 2.10 -14.91 -8.57
N VAL A 133 0.80 -15.06 -8.86
CA VAL A 133 0.29 -15.34 -10.22
C VAL A 133 0.63 -14.19 -11.17
N ALA A 134 0.39 -12.94 -10.75
CA ALA A 134 0.73 -11.75 -11.52
C ALA A 134 2.24 -11.65 -11.80
N ALA A 135 3.07 -12.06 -10.84
CA ALA A 135 4.52 -12.09 -10.93
C ALA A 135 5.07 -13.26 -11.76
N GLY A 136 4.21 -14.13 -12.31
CA GLY A 136 4.62 -15.23 -13.17
C GLY A 136 4.97 -16.53 -12.44
N ALA A 137 4.38 -16.76 -11.26
CA ALA A 137 4.52 -18.05 -10.59
C ALA A 137 4.15 -19.20 -11.51
N ASP A 138 4.94 -20.29 -11.48
CA ASP A 138 4.62 -21.51 -12.20
C ASP A 138 3.48 -22.24 -11.48
N VAL A 139 2.28 -22.12 -12.04
CA VAL A 139 1.05 -22.65 -11.46
C VAL A 139 0.86 -24.15 -11.71
N GLU A 140 1.67 -24.74 -12.58
CA GLU A 140 1.62 -26.17 -12.95
C GLU A 140 2.78 -26.98 -12.36
N LEU A 141 3.78 -26.31 -11.78
CA LEU A 141 4.93 -26.96 -11.17
C LEU A 141 4.47 -27.88 -10.01
N PRO A 142 4.65 -29.21 -10.11
CA PRO A 142 4.30 -30.10 -9.00
C PRO A 142 5.32 -29.96 -7.87
N SER A 143 4.87 -30.16 -6.64
CA SER A 143 5.76 -30.30 -5.48
C SER A 143 6.75 -31.45 -5.73
N ALA A 144 8.03 -31.22 -5.46
CA ALA A 144 9.06 -32.22 -5.70
C ALA A 144 8.94 -33.43 -4.75
N ARG A 145 8.19 -33.29 -3.65
CA ARG A 145 8.09 -34.31 -2.61
C ARG A 145 6.97 -35.34 -2.87
N ASP A 146 5.81 -34.88 -3.33
CA ASP A 146 4.61 -35.70 -3.48
C ASP A 146 4.00 -35.64 -4.91
N GLY A 147 4.56 -34.82 -5.81
CA GLY A 147 4.09 -34.68 -7.18
C GLY A 147 2.75 -33.95 -7.32
N VAL A 148 2.27 -33.29 -6.26
CA VAL A 148 0.96 -32.62 -6.23
C VAL A 148 1.11 -31.17 -6.73
N THR A 149 0.24 -30.77 -7.66
CA THR A 149 0.28 -29.40 -8.23
C THR A 149 -0.38 -28.39 -7.29
N PRO A 150 -0.09 -27.06 -7.44
CA PRO A 150 -0.77 -26.01 -6.65
C PRO A 150 -2.29 -26.08 -6.74
N LEU A 151 -2.85 -26.37 -7.91
CA LEU A 151 -4.29 -26.54 -8.10
C LEU A 151 -4.86 -27.73 -7.32
N GLN A 152 -4.16 -28.86 -7.34
CA GLN A 152 -4.57 -30.05 -6.60
C GLN A 152 -4.54 -29.78 -5.09
N HIS A 153 -3.49 -29.11 -4.57
CA HIS A 153 -3.44 -28.69 -3.17
C HIS A 153 -4.60 -27.77 -2.79
N ALA A 154 -4.90 -26.74 -3.62
CA ALA A 154 -6.01 -25.83 -3.37
C ALA A 154 -7.37 -26.57 -3.28
N ARG A 155 -7.59 -27.56 -4.16
CA ARG A 155 -8.79 -28.41 -4.16
C ARG A 155 -8.86 -29.33 -2.93
N GLN A 156 -7.74 -29.92 -2.52
CA GLN A 156 -7.67 -30.76 -1.31
C GLN A 156 -7.97 -29.97 -0.03
N GLN A 157 -7.56 -28.69 0.01
CA GLN A 157 -7.83 -27.79 1.12
C GLN A 157 -9.25 -27.17 1.08
N GLY A 158 -10.00 -27.33 -0.02
CA GLY A 158 -11.29 -26.68 -0.21
C GLY A 158 -11.20 -25.16 -0.46
N PHE A 159 -10.10 -24.67 -0.98
CA PHE A 159 -9.89 -23.25 -1.25
C PHE A 159 -10.40 -22.86 -2.65
N ASP A 160 -11.71 -22.82 -2.82
CA ASP A 160 -12.37 -22.67 -4.11
C ASP A 160 -11.95 -21.40 -4.88
N ARG A 161 -11.81 -20.26 -4.20
CA ARG A 161 -11.38 -19.00 -4.83
C ARG A 161 -9.94 -19.08 -5.34
N ILE A 162 -9.02 -19.61 -4.53
CA ILE A 162 -7.62 -19.81 -4.91
C ILE A 162 -7.54 -20.84 -6.05
N GLY A 163 -8.26 -21.97 -5.93
CA GLY A 163 -8.32 -23.01 -6.95
C GLY A 163 -8.84 -22.47 -8.30
N SER A 164 -9.88 -21.63 -8.29
CA SER A 164 -10.39 -20.98 -9.48
C SER A 164 -9.38 -20.05 -10.15
N LEU A 165 -8.67 -19.23 -9.37
CA LEU A 165 -7.62 -18.35 -9.88
C LEU A 165 -6.46 -19.16 -10.48
N VAL A 166 -5.95 -20.17 -9.77
CA VAL A 166 -4.86 -21.03 -10.24
C VAL A 166 -5.26 -21.79 -11.50
N GLN A 167 -6.51 -22.34 -11.59
CA GLN A 167 -7.03 -22.98 -12.77
C GLN A 167 -7.06 -22.03 -13.98
N ARG A 168 -7.57 -20.81 -13.80
CA ARG A 168 -7.59 -19.80 -14.88
C ARG A 168 -6.18 -19.40 -15.32
N ALA A 169 -5.23 -19.41 -14.40
CA ALA A 169 -3.84 -19.08 -14.70
C ALA A 169 -3.12 -20.14 -15.55
N THR A 170 -3.58 -21.41 -15.57
CA THR A 170 -3.02 -22.44 -16.47
C THR A 170 -3.24 -22.09 -17.95
N ASP A 171 -4.35 -21.41 -18.26
CA ASP A 171 -4.67 -21.00 -19.64
C ASP A 171 -3.98 -19.68 -20.05
N VAL A 172 -3.30 -19.02 -19.09
CA VAL A 172 -2.63 -17.74 -19.30
C VAL A 172 -1.13 -17.91 -19.06
N PRO A 173 -0.32 -18.09 -20.12
CA PRO A 173 1.13 -18.22 -19.95
C PRO A 173 1.74 -16.95 -19.38
N ALA A 174 2.68 -17.12 -18.45
CA ALA A 174 3.45 -15.99 -17.92
C ALA A 174 4.31 -15.37 -19.05
N ARG A 175 4.09 -14.11 -19.35
CA ARG A 175 4.79 -13.40 -20.42
C ARG A 175 5.69 -12.31 -19.84
N GLN A 176 6.95 -12.31 -20.27
CA GLN A 176 7.91 -11.26 -19.95
C GLN A 176 7.83 -10.06 -20.93
N ARG A 177 7.14 -10.23 -22.07
CA ARG A 177 7.01 -9.20 -23.09
C ARG A 177 5.65 -8.52 -22.97
N ARG A 178 5.66 -7.20 -23.19
CA ARG A 178 4.45 -6.39 -23.26
C ARG A 178 3.43 -6.96 -24.25
N ASP A 179 2.19 -7.05 -23.79
CA ASP A 179 1.02 -7.38 -24.63
C ASP A 179 0.00 -6.23 -24.50
N PRO A 180 -0.19 -5.38 -25.52
CA PRO A 180 -1.16 -4.29 -25.48
C PRO A 180 -2.59 -4.75 -25.22
N SER A 181 -2.97 -5.95 -25.67
CA SER A 181 -4.30 -6.50 -25.40
C SER A 181 -4.48 -6.85 -23.92
N ALA A 182 -3.38 -7.14 -23.21
CA ALA A 182 -3.39 -7.34 -21.76
C ALA A 182 -3.52 -6.00 -21.01
N ASP A 183 -2.95 -4.90 -21.55
CA ASP A 183 -3.16 -3.54 -21.00
C ASP A 183 -4.66 -3.22 -20.90
N ASP A 184 -5.42 -3.44 -21.98
CA ASP A 184 -6.88 -3.19 -22.01
C ASP A 184 -7.64 -4.10 -21.03
N ARG A 185 -7.20 -5.36 -20.86
CA ARG A 185 -7.81 -6.26 -19.86
C ARG A 185 -7.55 -5.77 -18.45
N LEU A 186 -6.33 -5.28 -18.16
CA LEU A 186 -5.98 -4.73 -16.85
C LEU A 186 -6.81 -3.49 -16.52
N LEU A 187 -6.94 -2.54 -17.46
CA LEU A 187 -7.76 -1.33 -17.27
C LEU A 187 -9.23 -1.69 -16.99
N ARG A 188 -9.81 -2.62 -17.76
CA ARG A 188 -11.19 -3.09 -17.50
C ARG A 188 -11.34 -3.79 -16.16
N ALA A 189 -10.38 -4.66 -15.80
CA ALA A 189 -10.39 -5.36 -14.51
C ALA A 189 -10.30 -4.38 -13.35
N ALA A 190 -9.49 -3.34 -13.47
CA ALA A 190 -9.34 -2.30 -12.46
C ALA A 190 -10.64 -1.50 -12.26
N THR A 191 -11.34 -1.16 -13.35
CA THR A 191 -12.64 -0.48 -13.27
C THR A 191 -13.72 -1.41 -12.69
N ALA A 192 -13.70 -2.69 -13.04
CA ALA A 192 -14.71 -3.66 -12.60
C ALA A 192 -14.50 -4.21 -11.18
N GLY A 193 -13.33 -3.97 -10.56
CA GLY A 193 -12.98 -4.53 -9.26
C GLY A 193 -12.60 -6.01 -9.28
N ASP A 194 -12.32 -6.58 -10.47
CA ASP A 194 -11.91 -7.99 -10.62
C ASP A 194 -10.40 -8.14 -10.43
N ALA A 195 -9.98 -8.35 -9.18
CA ALA A 195 -8.57 -8.51 -8.83
C ALA A 195 -7.94 -9.79 -9.42
N ASP A 196 -8.73 -10.84 -9.63
CA ASP A 196 -8.26 -12.05 -10.30
C ASP A 196 -7.98 -11.79 -11.78
N ALA A 197 -8.89 -11.11 -12.48
CA ALA A 197 -8.67 -10.72 -13.87
C ALA A 197 -7.50 -9.75 -14.01
N ALA A 198 -7.31 -8.82 -13.06
CA ALA A 198 -6.15 -7.94 -13.00
C ALA A 198 -4.84 -8.73 -12.85
N SER A 199 -4.80 -9.71 -11.94
CA SER A 199 -3.66 -10.62 -11.77
C SER A 199 -3.33 -11.37 -13.04
N LEU A 200 -4.33 -11.94 -13.73
CA LEU A 200 -4.15 -12.66 -14.99
C LEU A 200 -3.72 -11.75 -16.14
N ALA A 201 -4.20 -10.51 -16.19
CA ALA A 201 -3.75 -9.53 -17.18
C ALA A 201 -2.28 -9.16 -16.99
N LEU A 202 -1.83 -8.96 -15.75
CA LEU A 202 -0.41 -8.72 -15.43
C LEU A 202 0.45 -9.92 -15.79
N ARG A 203 0.02 -11.14 -15.45
CA ARG A 203 0.67 -12.40 -15.87
C ARG A 203 0.82 -12.49 -17.39
N ALA A 204 -0.17 -12.04 -18.13
CA ALA A 204 -0.17 -12.02 -19.60
C ALA A 204 0.70 -10.91 -20.21
N GLY A 205 1.37 -10.09 -19.41
CA GLY A 205 2.28 -9.04 -19.85
C GLY A 205 1.64 -7.65 -19.96
N ALA A 206 0.54 -7.39 -19.26
CA ALA A 206 0.03 -6.02 -19.10
C ALA A 206 1.06 -5.13 -18.41
N ARG A 207 1.13 -3.87 -18.82
CA ARG A 207 1.91 -2.87 -18.10
C ARG A 207 1.18 -2.43 -16.84
N LEU A 208 1.90 -2.39 -15.72
CA LEU A 208 1.38 -1.89 -14.45
C LEU A 208 0.85 -0.45 -14.59
N GLU A 209 1.57 0.38 -15.38
CA GLU A 209 1.23 1.77 -15.69
C GLU A 209 0.59 1.91 -17.10
N ALA A 210 -0.27 0.95 -17.49
CA ALA A 210 -1.10 1.10 -18.70
C ALA A 210 -1.95 2.38 -18.59
N ARG A 211 -2.31 2.97 -19.72
CA ARG A 211 -3.08 4.23 -19.75
C ARG A 211 -4.29 4.07 -20.65
N ASP A 212 -5.45 4.51 -20.18
CA ASP A 212 -6.65 4.67 -20.99
C ASP A 212 -6.61 5.95 -21.83
N GLU A 213 -7.69 6.26 -22.54
CA GLU A 213 -7.82 7.45 -23.39
C GLU A 213 -7.69 8.77 -22.62
N ARG A 214 -7.99 8.79 -21.30
CA ARG A 214 -7.84 9.94 -20.40
C ARG A 214 -6.54 9.89 -19.62
N ARG A 215 -5.61 9.03 -20.01
CA ARG A 215 -4.35 8.79 -19.34
C ARG A 215 -4.46 8.27 -17.90
N ARG A 216 -5.61 7.74 -17.50
CA ARG A 216 -5.77 7.13 -16.18
C ARG A 216 -5.04 5.78 -16.13
N THR A 217 -4.35 5.53 -15.01
CA THR A 217 -3.70 4.24 -14.74
C THR A 217 -4.70 3.22 -14.20
N PRO A 218 -4.37 1.90 -14.22
CA PRO A 218 -5.16 0.90 -13.51
C PRO A 218 -5.37 1.23 -12.04
N LEU A 219 -4.34 1.77 -11.36
CA LEU A 219 -4.46 2.16 -9.96
C LEU A 219 -5.43 3.33 -9.79
N LEU A 220 -5.38 4.36 -10.65
CA LEU A 220 -6.34 5.47 -10.58
C LEU A 220 -7.79 5.01 -10.82
N LEU A 221 -7.99 4.10 -11.78
CA LEU A 221 -9.32 3.50 -12.02
C LEU A 221 -9.82 2.72 -10.81
N ALA A 222 -8.96 1.88 -10.21
CA ALA A 222 -9.32 1.12 -9.02
C ALA A 222 -9.68 2.05 -7.83
N VAL A 223 -8.92 3.14 -7.63
CA VAL A 223 -9.20 4.12 -6.56
C VAL A 223 -10.50 4.88 -6.82
N THR A 224 -10.77 5.26 -8.07
CA THR A 224 -12.00 5.99 -8.44
C THR A 224 -13.26 5.18 -8.13
N GLU A 225 -13.19 3.86 -8.34
CA GLU A 225 -14.31 2.93 -8.11
C GLU A 225 -14.26 2.27 -6.71
N ASP A 226 -13.33 2.68 -5.84
CA ASP A 226 -13.07 2.12 -4.50
C ASP A 226 -12.77 0.60 -4.49
N ASN A 227 -12.14 0.09 -5.55
CA ASN A 227 -11.79 -1.30 -5.75
C ASN A 227 -10.52 -1.68 -4.98
N VAL A 228 -10.61 -1.82 -3.66
CA VAL A 228 -9.47 -1.98 -2.75
C VAL A 228 -8.64 -3.24 -3.05
N GLU A 229 -9.25 -4.37 -3.42
CA GLU A 229 -8.52 -5.62 -3.72
C GLU A 229 -7.61 -5.46 -4.95
N VAL A 230 -8.09 -4.77 -5.99
CA VAL A 230 -7.27 -4.45 -7.16
C VAL A 230 -6.15 -3.48 -6.80
N ALA A 231 -6.46 -2.44 -6.02
CA ALA A 231 -5.45 -1.48 -5.58
C ALA A 231 -4.34 -2.14 -4.76
N ARG A 232 -4.66 -3.10 -3.86
CA ARG A 232 -3.67 -3.90 -3.12
C ARG A 232 -2.70 -4.63 -4.04
N LEU A 233 -3.24 -5.34 -5.05
CA LEU A 233 -2.42 -6.05 -6.04
C LEU A 233 -1.49 -5.10 -6.77
N LEU A 234 -2.00 -3.98 -7.26
CA LEU A 234 -1.24 -3.00 -8.04
C LEU A 234 -0.16 -2.32 -7.19
N VAL A 235 -0.50 -1.88 -5.98
CA VAL A 235 0.45 -1.26 -5.02
C VAL A 235 1.54 -2.25 -4.60
N ALA A 236 1.21 -3.50 -4.32
CA ALA A 236 2.20 -4.53 -4.01
C ALA A 236 3.25 -4.66 -5.12
N LEU A 237 2.81 -4.62 -6.38
CA LEU A 237 3.67 -4.71 -7.56
C LEU A 237 4.32 -3.37 -7.93
N GLY A 238 4.04 -2.28 -7.22
CA GLY A 238 4.73 -1.01 -7.34
C GLY A 238 4.07 0.00 -8.25
N ALA A 239 2.74 -0.06 -8.41
CA ALA A 239 2.01 0.99 -9.11
C ALA A 239 2.23 2.35 -8.45
N ASP A 240 2.36 3.37 -9.28
CA ASP A 240 2.65 4.74 -8.88
C ASP A 240 1.39 5.45 -8.33
N PRO A 241 1.35 5.79 -7.03
CA PRO A 241 0.22 6.48 -6.42
C PRO A 241 0.10 7.96 -6.88
N ASP A 242 1.15 8.48 -7.54
CA ASP A 242 1.29 9.87 -7.93
C ASP A 242 1.15 10.09 -9.45
N ALA A 243 0.79 9.04 -10.17
CA ALA A 243 0.66 9.06 -11.62
C ALA A 243 -0.53 9.93 -12.07
N LEU A 244 -0.25 11.09 -12.65
CA LEU A 244 -1.24 12.07 -13.14
C LEU A 244 -1.99 11.57 -14.39
N ASP A 245 -3.30 11.84 -14.42
CA ASP A 245 -4.14 11.77 -15.61
C ASP A 245 -4.26 13.12 -16.33
N ASP A 246 -5.11 13.19 -17.35
CA ASP A 246 -5.36 14.43 -18.12
C ASP A 246 -6.11 15.51 -17.31
N GLN A 247 -6.69 15.16 -16.16
CA GLN A 247 -7.39 16.10 -15.27
C GLN A 247 -6.54 16.54 -14.07
N HIS A 248 -5.26 16.19 -14.05
CA HIS A 248 -4.37 16.38 -12.91
C HIS A 248 -4.85 15.68 -11.63
N ASP A 249 -5.55 14.56 -11.78
CA ASP A 249 -5.87 13.68 -10.68
C ASP A 249 -4.82 12.57 -10.57
N THR A 250 -4.51 12.16 -9.34
CA THR A 250 -3.66 10.99 -9.04
C THR A 250 -4.44 9.98 -8.19
N PRO A 251 -4.01 8.71 -8.14
CA PRO A 251 -4.59 7.76 -7.19
C PRO A 251 -4.67 8.32 -5.77
N TRP A 252 -3.59 8.96 -5.27
CA TRP A 252 -3.59 9.54 -3.94
C TRP A 252 -4.62 10.67 -3.76
N LEU A 253 -4.69 11.62 -4.70
CA LEU A 253 -5.63 12.75 -4.63
C LEU A 253 -7.09 12.28 -4.60
N VAL A 254 -7.42 11.29 -5.42
CA VAL A 254 -8.79 10.76 -5.53
C VAL A 254 -9.24 10.05 -4.25
N THR A 255 -8.33 9.55 -3.39
CA THR A 255 -8.74 9.02 -2.07
C THR A 255 -9.47 10.05 -1.22
N GLY A 256 -9.09 11.34 -1.32
CA GLY A 256 -9.79 12.44 -0.66
C GLY A 256 -11.19 12.70 -1.23
N VAL A 257 -11.38 12.44 -2.52
CA VAL A 257 -12.69 12.58 -3.21
C VAL A 257 -13.64 11.45 -2.82
N THR A 258 -13.14 10.20 -2.77
CA THR A 258 -13.94 9.01 -2.40
C THR A 258 -14.16 8.90 -0.89
N GLY A 259 -13.24 9.45 -0.09
CA GLY A 259 -13.26 9.36 1.38
C GLY A 259 -12.97 7.96 1.93
N SER A 260 -12.46 7.05 1.09
CA SER A 260 -12.16 5.67 1.49
C SER A 260 -10.92 5.58 2.36
N VAL A 261 -11.10 5.24 3.62
CA VAL A 261 -9.99 4.97 4.56
C VAL A 261 -9.25 3.70 4.17
N ALA A 262 -9.97 2.67 3.72
CA ALA A 262 -9.36 1.41 3.28
C ALA A 262 -8.43 1.63 2.08
N MET A 263 -8.85 2.47 1.14
CA MET A 263 -8.02 2.84 -0.01
C MET A 263 -6.81 3.69 0.41
N LEU A 264 -6.99 4.67 1.29
CA LEU A 264 -5.90 5.47 1.85
C LEU A 264 -4.83 4.57 2.49
N GLU A 265 -5.25 3.62 3.35
CA GLU A 265 -4.32 2.68 4.00
C GLU A 265 -3.60 1.78 2.97
N THR A 266 -4.29 1.42 1.89
CA THR A 266 -3.70 0.62 0.81
C THR A 266 -2.62 1.39 0.05
N LEU A 267 -2.77 2.70 -0.15
CA LEU A 267 -1.82 3.52 -0.88
C LEU A 267 -0.63 4.01 -0.04
N LEU A 268 -0.78 4.18 1.28
CA LEU A 268 0.28 4.68 2.16
C LEU A 268 1.61 3.92 2.06
N PRO A 269 1.64 2.57 1.92
CA PRO A 269 2.89 1.83 1.71
C PRO A 269 3.65 2.21 0.44
N ALA A 270 2.95 2.71 -0.60
CA ALA A 270 3.57 3.21 -1.83
C ALA A 270 4.24 4.59 -1.64
N ARG A 271 4.11 5.22 -0.46
CA ARG A 271 4.70 6.52 -0.11
C ARG A 271 4.27 7.65 -1.06
N PRO A 272 2.96 7.92 -1.18
CA PRO A 272 2.48 8.99 -2.05
C PRO A 272 3.08 10.35 -1.67
N ASP A 273 3.28 11.20 -2.66
CA ASP A 273 3.67 12.59 -2.45
C ASP A 273 2.44 13.39 -1.98
N LEU A 274 2.42 13.74 -0.70
CA LEU A 274 1.31 14.45 -0.06
C LEU A 274 1.17 15.90 -0.54
N THR A 275 2.14 16.42 -1.30
CA THR A 275 2.19 17.81 -1.77
C THR A 275 1.63 17.98 -3.18
N ILE A 276 1.35 16.88 -3.90
CA ILE A 276 0.76 16.95 -5.25
C ILE A 276 -0.63 17.58 -5.16
N ARG A 277 -0.90 18.46 -6.10
CA ARG A 277 -2.12 19.28 -6.19
C ARG A 277 -2.98 18.83 -7.35
N ASN A 278 -4.28 18.81 -7.15
CA ASN A 278 -5.25 18.64 -8.23
C ASN A 278 -5.37 19.89 -9.10
N ARG A 279 -6.24 19.85 -10.12
CA ARG A 279 -6.51 20.97 -11.03
C ARG A 279 -7.01 22.28 -10.38
N TYR A 280 -7.39 22.23 -9.11
CA TYR A 280 -7.83 23.38 -8.32
C TYR A 280 -6.76 23.81 -7.29
N GLY A 281 -5.54 23.31 -7.42
CA GLY A 281 -4.45 23.58 -6.50
C GLY A 281 -4.58 22.90 -5.14
N GLY A 282 -5.55 22.01 -4.93
CA GLY A 282 -5.85 21.39 -3.65
C GLY A 282 -5.15 20.04 -3.42
N VAL A 283 -4.81 19.74 -2.17
CA VAL A 283 -4.32 18.43 -1.70
C VAL A 283 -5.49 17.57 -1.19
N SER A 284 -5.28 16.25 -0.99
CA SER A 284 -6.37 15.28 -0.73
C SER A 284 -7.26 15.58 0.47
N VAL A 285 -6.78 16.28 1.51
CA VAL A 285 -7.58 16.64 2.69
C VAL A 285 -8.65 17.69 2.38
N ILE A 286 -8.45 18.51 1.35
CA ILE A 286 -9.39 19.59 0.97
C ILE A 286 -10.71 19.00 0.45
N PRO A 287 -10.76 18.19 -0.63
CA PRO A 287 -12.01 17.60 -1.10
C PRO A 287 -12.66 16.65 -0.08
N ALA A 288 -11.86 16.04 0.81
CA ALA A 288 -12.41 15.22 1.88
C ALA A 288 -13.18 16.05 2.92
N SER A 289 -12.69 17.26 3.22
CA SER A 289 -13.33 18.21 4.13
C SER A 289 -14.60 18.81 3.53
N GLU A 290 -14.55 19.20 2.26
CA GLU A 290 -15.71 19.63 1.47
C GLU A 290 -16.86 18.63 1.53
N ARG A 291 -16.55 17.34 1.37
CA ARG A 291 -17.55 16.25 1.24
C ARG A 291 -17.99 15.63 2.56
N GLY A 292 -17.49 16.11 3.68
CA GLY A 292 -17.90 15.60 4.98
C GLY A 292 -17.31 14.22 5.34
N HIS A 293 -16.19 13.81 4.75
CA HIS A 293 -15.55 12.52 4.98
C HIS A 293 -14.79 12.45 6.31
N VAL A 294 -15.51 12.45 7.42
CA VAL A 294 -14.96 12.53 8.79
C VAL A 294 -13.90 11.47 9.06
N ALA A 295 -14.15 10.21 8.73
CA ALA A 295 -13.22 9.11 9.00
C ALA A 295 -11.91 9.27 8.21
N TYR A 296 -12.01 9.68 6.95
CA TYR A 296 -10.87 9.96 6.10
C TYR A 296 -10.05 11.14 6.64
N VAL A 297 -10.68 12.28 6.96
CA VAL A 297 -9.99 13.45 7.52
C VAL A 297 -9.25 13.10 8.80
N ARG A 298 -9.89 12.39 9.75
CA ARG A 298 -9.24 11.90 10.98
C ARG A 298 -7.99 11.06 10.71
N ARG A 299 -7.99 10.33 9.62
CA ARG A 299 -6.87 9.45 9.29
C ARG A 299 -5.78 10.19 8.52
N VAL A 300 -6.15 10.98 7.51
CA VAL A 300 -5.19 11.64 6.63
C VAL A 300 -4.36 12.72 7.33
N VAL A 301 -4.92 13.45 8.31
CA VAL A 301 -4.16 14.46 9.08
C VAL A 301 -2.99 13.85 9.86
N ARG A 302 -3.01 12.54 10.13
CA ARG A 302 -1.92 11.82 10.81
C ARG A 302 -0.80 11.38 9.86
N THR A 303 -0.92 11.65 8.57
CA THR A 303 0.10 11.29 7.58
C THR A 303 1.20 12.34 7.47
N GLY A 304 0.99 13.53 8.02
CA GLY A 304 1.86 14.69 7.86
C GLY A 304 1.45 15.58 6.69
N ILE A 305 0.25 15.39 6.13
CA ILE A 305 -0.29 16.29 5.11
C ILE A 305 -0.41 17.72 5.66
N ASP A 306 -0.13 18.71 4.83
CA ASP A 306 -0.28 20.13 5.22
C ASP A 306 -1.76 20.50 5.33
N VAL A 307 -2.25 20.62 6.56
CA VAL A 307 -3.64 20.99 6.87
C VAL A 307 -3.92 22.48 6.61
N ASN A 308 -2.86 23.29 6.47
CA ASN A 308 -2.93 24.73 6.17
C ASN A 308 -2.71 25.03 4.69
N HIS A 309 -2.62 24.00 3.86
CA HIS A 309 -2.50 24.19 2.41
C HIS A 309 -3.67 25.01 1.87
N VAL A 310 -3.34 26.02 1.05
CA VAL A 310 -4.32 26.92 0.41
C VAL A 310 -4.42 26.54 -1.06
N ASN A 311 -5.62 26.29 -1.55
CA ASN A 311 -5.89 26.00 -2.96
C ASN A 311 -5.99 27.29 -3.82
N ASP A 312 -6.25 27.14 -5.11
CA ASP A 312 -6.31 28.26 -6.06
C ASP A 312 -7.52 29.21 -5.81
N LEU A 313 -8.52 28.76 -5.06
CA LEU A 313 -9.64 29.58 -4.60
C LEU A 313 -9.31 30.43 -3.36
N GLY A 314 -8.12 30.23 -2.77
CA GLY A 314 -7.73 30.84 -1.51
C GLY A 314 -8.27 30.12 -0.28
N TRP A 315 -8.67 28.84 -0.40
CA TRP A 315 -9.31 28.09 0.68
C TRP A 315 -8.41 26.98 1.23
N THR A 316 -8.40 26.90 2.55
CA THR A 316 -7.85 25.74 3.28
C THR A 316 -8.92 24.65 3.44
N ALA A 317 -8.51 23.47 3.89
CA ALA A 317 -9.46 22.41 4.26
C ALA A 317 -10.48 22.87 5.32
N LEU A 318 -10.05 23.76 6.24
CA LEU A 318 -10.92 24.34 7.26
C LEU A 318 -11.97 25.29 6.63
N LEU A 319 -11.56 26.16 5.71
CA LEU A 319 -12.47 27.03 4.96
C LEU A 319 -13.45 26.23 4.10
N GLU A 320 -12.99 25.20 3.39
CA GLU A 320 -13.84 24.32 2.57
C GLU A 320 -14.94 23.65 3.42
N ALA A 321 -14.58 23.11 4.60
CA ALA A 321 -15.53 22.47 5.50
C ALA A 321 -16.62 23.44 6.00
N VAL A 322 -16.29 24.73 6.14
CA VAL A 322 -17.25 25.76 6.60
C VAL A 322 -18.05 26.34 5.43
N ILE A 323 -17.36 26.70 4.33
CA ILE A 323 -17.99 27.39 3.19
C ILE A 323 -18.92 26.45 2.42
N LEU A 324 -18.51 25.23 2.18
CA LEU A 324 -19.28 24.24 1.39
C LEU A 324 -20.10 23.29 2.28
N GLY A 325 -19.74 23.17 3.55
CA GLY A 325 -20.49 22.41 4.54
C GLY A 325 -21.78 23.09 4.99
N ASP A 326 -22.66 22.28 5.60
CA ASP A 326 -23.97 22.71 6.13
C ASP A 326 -23.97 22.97 7.65
N GLY A 327 -22.81 22.87 8.32
CA GLY A 327 -22.66 23.02 9.76
C GLY A 327 -23.18 21.84 10.59
N SER A 328 -23.59 20.73 9.95
CA SER A 328 -24.05 19.50 10.61
C SER A 328 -22.94 18.81 11.38
N GLN A 329 -23.29 17.78 12.15
CA GLN A 329 -22.34 17.05 13.01
C GLN A 329 -21.09 16.55 12.30
N PRO A 330 -21.14 16.01 11.06
CA PRO A 330 -19.93 15.65 10.31
C PRO A 330 -18.97 16.82 10.14
N TYR A 331 -19.44 17.97 9.73
CA TYR A 331 -18.59 19.16 9.52
C TYR A 331 -18.04 19.72 10.82
N GLN A 332 -18.83 19.71 11.92
CA GLN A 332 -18.32 20.06 13.25
C GLN A 332 -17.16 19.14 13.67
N GLN A 333 -17.24 17.84 13.38
CA GLN A 333 -16.19 16.87 13.68
C GLN A 333 -14.95 17.11 12.80
N ILE A 334 -15.12 17.45 11.52
CA ILE A 334 -14.03 17.80 10.62
C ILE A 334 -13.31 19.05 11.10
N VAL A 335 -14.05 20.11 11.41
CA VAL A 335 -13.49 21.38 11.94
C VAL A 335 -12.67 21.12 13.19
N ARG A 336 -13.19 20.37 14.17
CA ARG A 336 -12.41 20.00 15.37
C ARG A 336 -11.15 19.20 15.02
N THR A 337 -11.29 18.20 14.14
CA THR A 337 -10.16 17.34 13.75
C THR A 337 -9.05 18.15 13.08
N LEU A 338 -9.39 19.11 12.22
CA LEU A 338 -8.43 19.97 11.54
C LEU A 338 -7.75 20.92 12.54
N LEU A 339 -8.50 21.52 13.46
CA LEU A 339 -7.96 22.39 14.52
C LEU A 339 -7.01 21.61 15.44
N ASP A 340 -7.41 20.41 15.89
CA ASP A 340 -6.57 19.51 16.70
C ASP A 340 -5.29 19.09 15.96
N ALA A 341 -5.31 19.07 14.65
CA ALA A 341 -4.16 18.77 13.79
C ALA A 341 -3.31 19.99 13.43
N GLY A 342 -3.65 21.18 13.97
CA GLY A 342 -2.88 22.42 13.78
C GLY A 342 -3.35 23.28 12.59
N ALA A 343 -4.60 23.12 12.15
CA ALA A 343 -5.18 24.07 11.21
C ALA A 343 -5.27 25.46 11.85
N ASP A 344 -4.78 26.48 11.15
CA ASP A 344 -4.79 27.88 11.59
C ASP A 344 -6.14 28.51 11.24
N PRO A 345 -7.00 28.84 12.22
CA PRO A 345 -8.29 29.45 12.00
C PRO A 345 -8.21 30.91 11.53
N ALA A 346 -7.02 31.54 11.63
CA ALA A 346 -6.80 32.93 11.21
C ALA A 346 -6.54 33.04 9.70
N ILE A 347 -6.24 31.95 8.99
CA ILE A 347 -6.10 31.97 7.54
C ILE A 347 -7.47 32.32 6.92
N ALA A 348 -7.51 33.50 6.26
CA ALA A 348 -8.67 34.01 5.55
C ALA A 348 -8.62 33.62 4.06
N ASP A 349 -9.78 33.66 3.42
CA ASP A 349 -9.87 33.52 1.96
C ASP A 349 -9.34 34.78 1.21
N ASN A 350 -9.42 34.76 -0.11
CA ASN A 350 -8.95 35.87 -0.97
C ASN A 350 -9.70 37.19 -0.72
N ASP A 351 -10.88 37.15 -0.11
CA ASP A 351 -11.67 38.33 0.25
C ASP A 351 -11.37 38.79 1.69
N GLY A 352 -10.45 38.15 2.39
CA GLY A 352 -10.07 38.45 3.77
C GLY A 352 -11.09 37.95 4.80
N VAL A 353 -11.97 36.99 4.43
CA VAL A 353 -13.00 36.43 5.30
C VAL A 353 -12.50 35.14 5.96
N SER A 354 -12.51 35.12 7.28
CA SER A 354 -12.06 33.94 8.06
C SER A 354 -13.14 32.85 8.12
N ALA A 355 -12.72 31.63 8.51
CA ALA A 355 -13.64 30.51 8.75
C ALA A 355 -14.73 30.85 9.78
N LEU A 356 -14.40 31.61 10.83
CA LEU A 356 -15.37 32.07 11.83
C LEU A 356 -16.42 33.01 11.22
N GLN A 357 -15.99 33.98 10.45
CA GLN A 357 -16.90 34.94 9.79
C GLN A 357 -17.84 34.22 8.79
N HIS A 358 -17.32 33.24 8.03
CA HIS A 358 -18.16 32.40 7.18
C HIS A 358 -19.19 31.59 7.98
N ALA A 359 -18.79 30.95 9.07
CA ALA A 359 -19.69 30.18 9.92
C ALA A 359 -20.80 31.05 10.50
N GLU A 360 -20.48 32.26 10.96
CA GLU A 360 -21.45 33.23 11.48
C GLU A 360 -22.43 33.71 10.41
N SER A 361 -21.93 34.09 9.24
CA SER A 361 -22.75 34.54 8.12
C SER A 361 -23.71 33.46 7.60
N LYS A 362 -23.33 32.19 7.69
CA LYS A 362 -24.14 31.04 7.31
C LYS A 362 -25.04 30.52 8.44
N GLY A 363 -24.99 31.11 9.63
CA GLY A 363 -25.77 30.68 10.79
C GLY A 363 -25.35 29.34 11.37
N GLN A 364 -24.13 28.89 11.12
CA GLN A 364 -23.57 27.62 11.63
C GLN A 364 -23.10 27.79 13.08
N GLN A 365 -24.04 27.95 14.02
CA GLN A 365 -23.79 28.35 15.40
C GLN A 365 -22.80 27.43 16.14
N ASP A 366 -22.92 26.10 15.94
CA ASP A 366 -22.03 25.13 16.59
C ASP A 366 -20.61 25.18 16.02
N VAL A 367 -20.46 25.36 14.71
CA VAL A 367 -19.16 25.53 14.05
C VAL A 367 -18.51 26.84 14.51
N ALA A 368 -19.26 27.95 14.55
CA ALA A 368 -18.77 29.24 15.04
C ALA A 368 -18.31 29.15 16.51
N ARG A 369 -19.03 28.41 17.38
CA ARG A 369 -18.61 28.17 18.76
C ARG A 369 -17.29 27.40 18.82
N ILE A 370 -17.14 26.32 18.04
CA ILE A 370 -15.90 25.53 17.96
C ILE A 370 -14.71 26.41 17.53
N LEU A 371 -14.92 27.24 16.52
CA LEU A 371 -13.87 28.15 16.01
C LEU A 371 -13.46 29.22 17.03
N ARG A 372 -14.39 29.77 17.80
CA ARG A 372 -14.08 30.74 18.88
C ARG A 372 -13.32 30.13 20.05
N GLU A 373 -13.51 28.85 20.32
CA GLU A 373 -12.81 28.10 21.37
C GLU A 373 -11.40 27.63 20.94
N ALA A 374 -11.05 27.78 19.66
CA ALA A 374 -9.76 27.35 19.14
C ALA A 374 -8.61 28.26 19.60
N PRO A 375 -7.44 27.71 19.94
CA PRO A 375 -6.25 28.52 20.24
C PRO A 375 -5.84 29.35 19.01
N GLY A 376 -5.71 30.67 19.20
CA GLY A 376 -5.22 31.58 18.14
C GLY A 376 -6.30 32.39 17.40
N THR A 377 -7.56 32.30 17.83
CA THR A 377 -8.62 33.22 17.38
C THR A 377 -8.62 34.52 18.16
#